data_aad3d9b3f37f5226f6db3a12b56268b4
#
_entry.id   aad3d9b3f37f5226f6db3a12b56268b4
#
_cell.length_a   1.000
_cell.length_b   1.000
_cell.length_c   1.000
_cell.angle_alpha   90.00
_cell.angle_beta   90.00
_cell.angle_gamma   90.00
#
_symmetry.space_group_name_H-M   'P 1'
#
loop_
_entity.id
_entity.type
_entity.pdbx_description
1 polymer ?
#
loop_
_entity_poly.entity_id
_entity_poly.type
_entity_poly.pdbx_seq_one_letter_code
_entity_poly.pdbx_strand_id
1 'polypeptide(L)'
;MDESYMVILYIAFTLYALLLGIAAVFDTWKFVIPNAIAVALVVLFIATALLLPFEMTWMEWLSHIGAAAAVFTGGAVLYAFNKMGGGDVKLLTAVAFWAGFEYLTELLLYVAIAGGILAIGLIVMRKIIMSLGAANTRLAEVKLPRVLLEGEAVPYGLAIAPIAIYLGTKLPQLGAYIWI
;
A
#
# COMPACT_ATOMS: atom_id res chain seq x y z
N MET A 1 15.97 -4.83 -25.29
CA MET A 1 15.48 -3.61 -24.62
C MET A 1 16.70 -2.71 -24.46
N ASP A 2 16.61 -1.45 -24.85
CA ASP A 2 17.72 -0.50 -24.79
C ASP A 2 18.10 -0.22 -23.34
N GLU A 3 19.40 0.00 -23.04
CA GLU A 3 19.90 0.30 -21.69
C GLU A 3 19.17 1.49 -21.04
N SER A 4 18.81 2.49 -21.85
CA SER A 4 18.06 3.66 -21.40
C SER A 4 16.70 3.30 -20.78
N TYR A 5 15.98 2.33 -21.34
CA TYR A 5 14.69 1.89 -20.80
C TYR A 5 14.82 1.13 -19.49
N MET A 6 15.90 0.34 -19.34
CA MET A 6 16.19 -0.34 -18.08
C MET A 6 16.42 0.66 -16.95
N VAL A 7 17.19 1.72 -17.22
CA VAL A 7 17.42 2.80 -16.24
C VAL A 7 16.11 3.46 -15.82
N ILE A 8 15.21 3.76 -16.76
CA ILE A 8 13.90 4.36 -16.47
C ILE A 8 13.07 3.41 -15.60
N LEU A 9 13.03 2.10 -15.88
CA LEU A 9 12.33 1.10 -15.08
C LEU A 9 12.87 1.02 -13.65
N TYR A 10 14.21 1.00 -13.47
CA TYR A 10 14.82 1.00 -12.14
C TYR A 10 14.47 2.26 -11.35
N ILE A 11 14.49 3.42 -11.98
CA ILE A 11 14.10 4.69 -11.36
C ILE A 11 12.61 4.64 -10.97
N ALA A 12 11.74 4.20 -11.88
CA ALA A 12 10.31 4.11 -11.63
C ALA A 12 9.99 3.17 -10.48
N PHE A 13 10.59 1.96 -10.47
CA PHE A 13 10.42 1.01 -9.38
C PHE A 13 10.92 1.56 -8.04
N THR A 14 12.08 2.21 -8.05
CA THR A 14 12.65 2.82 -6.84
C THR A 14 11.74 3.92 -6.29
N LEU A 15 11.24 4.81 -7.15
CA LEU A 15 10.30 5.86 -6.75
C LEU A 15 8.98 5.28 -6.24
N TYR A 16 8.45 4.26 -6.91
CA TYR A 16 7.25 3.54 -6.48
C TYR A 16 7.42 2.95 -5.08
N ALA A 17 8.52 2.22 -4.86
CA ALA A 17 8.82 1.61 -3.56
C ALA A 17 9.04 2.66 -2.45
N LEU A 18 9.73 3.76 -2.77
CA LEU A 18 9.93 4.87 -1.83
C LEU A 18 8.60 5.54 -1.43
N LEU A 19 7.72 5.83 -2.39
CA LEU A 19 6.40 6.42 -2.12
C LEU A 19 5.57 5.52 -1.21
N LEU A 20 5.57 4.21 -1.45
CA LEU A 20 4.88 3.24 -0.62
C LEU A 20 5.50 3.13 0.77
N GLY A 21 6.83 3.12 0.88
CA GLY A 21 7.53 3.14 2.15
C GLY A 21 7.21 4.38 2.98
N ILE A 22 7.21 5.55 2.34
CA ILE A 22 6.81 6.81 2.98
C ILE A 22 5.35 6.74 3.45
N ALA A 23 4.43 6.19 2.63
CA ALA A 23 3.03 6.01 3.02
C ALA A 23 2.91 5.15 4.28
N ALA A 24 3.61 4.00 4.35
CA ALA A 24 3.60 3.11 5.50
C ALA A 24 4.15 3.78 6.78
N VAL A 25 5.21 4.58 6.65
CA VAL A 25 5.78 5.34 7.77
C VAL A 25 4.79 6.39 8.28
N PHE A 26 4.18 7.18 7.38
CA PHE A 26 3.18 8.19 7.77
C PHE A 26 1.97 7.53 8.43
N ASP A 27 1.51 6.40 7.90
CA ASP A 27 0.39 5.68 8.46
C ASP A 27 0.70 5.15 9.86
N THR A 28 1.89 4.58 10.07
CA THR A 28 2.31 4.05 11.38
C THR A 28 2.47 5.14 12.44
N TRP A 29 2.97 6.33 12.07
CA TRP A 29 3.24 7.40 13.03
C TRP A 29 2.09 8.35 13.23
N LYS A 30 1.37 8.71 12.17
CA LYS A 30 0.34 9.75 12.19
C LYS A 30 -1.07 9.22 11.96
N PHE A 31 -1.23 7.95 11.55
CA PHE A 31 -2.50 7.36 11.11
C PHE A 31 -3.17 8.19 9.99
N VAL A 32 -2.35 8.84 9.17
CA VAL A 32 -2.79 9.66 8.04
C VAL A 32 -1.83 9.47 6.88
N ILE A 33 -2.35 9.07 5.73
CA ILE A 33 -1.60 8.98 4.48
C ILE A 33 -1.86 10.28 3.68
N PRO A 34 -0.81 11.08 3.38
CA PRO A 34 -0.98 12.31 2.58
C PRO A 34 -1.54 12.00 1.18
N ASN A 35 -2.50 12.79 0.72
CA ASN A 35 -3.09 12.65 -0.62
C ASN A 35 -2.03 12.75 -1.73
N ALA A 36 -0.99 13.55 -1.49
CA ALA A 36 0.12 13.73 -2.44
C ALA A 36 0.79 12.40 -2.82
N ILE A 37 0.84 11.42 -1.91
CA ILE A 37 1.45 10.11 -2.18
C ILE A 37 0.60 9.32 -3.18
N ALA A 38 -0.72 9.26 -2.97
CA ALA A 38 -1.62 8.58 -3.91
C ALA A 38 -1.60 9.24 -5.30
N VAL A 39 -1.60 10.58 -5.34
CA VAL A 39 -1.47 11.34 -6.59
C VAL A 39 -0.12 11.08 -7.26
N ALA A 40 0.97 11.10 -6.50
CA ALA A 40 2.31 10.84 -7.04
C ALA A 40 2.43 9.43 -7.62
N LEU A 41 1.82 8.42 -7.00
CA LEU A 41 1.76 7.06 -7.54
C LEU A 41 1.02 7.01 -8.89
N VAL A 42 -0.11 7.69 -9.01
CA VAL A 42 -0.86 7.75 -10.28
C VAL A 42 -0.08 8.51 -11.36
N VAL A 43 0.52 9.65 -11.00
CA VAL A 43 1.36 10.43 -11.94
C VAL A 43 2.56 9.61 -12.40
N LEU A 44 3.21 8.86 -11.48
CA LEU A 44 4.32 7.98 -11.83
C LEU A 44 3.89 6.89 -12.81
N PHE A 45 2.71 6.28 -12.62
CA PHE A 45 2.17 5.30 -13.57
C PHE A 45 2.00 5.91 -14.97
N ILE A 46 1.34 7.07 -15.05
CA ILE A 46 1.11 7.75 -16.33
C ILE A 46 2.44 8.09 -16.99
N ALA A 47 3.42 8.59 -16.22
CA ALA A 47 4.74 8.90 -16.74
C ALA A 47 5.45 7.66 -17.29
N THR A 48 5.43 6.52 -16.58
CA THR A 48 6.03 5.28 -17.08
C THR A 48 5.31 4.75 -18.31
N ALA A 49 3.98 4.80 -18.35
CA ALA A 49 3.19 4.36 -19.49
C ALA A 49 3.44 5.21 -20.77
N LEU A 50 3.81 6.50 -20.61
CA LEU A 50 4.10 7.39 -21.74
C LEU A 50 5.58 7.38 -22.15
N LEU A 51 6.52 7.14 -21.24
CA LEU A 51 7.96 7.21 -21.49
C LEU A 51 8.56 5.87 -21.94
N LEU A 52 7.93 4.77 -21.56
CA LEU A 52 8.38 3.45 -21.93
C LEU A 52 7.69 2.97 -23.22
N PRO A 53 8.35 2.14 -24.03
CA PRO A 53 7.82 1.68 -25.32
C PRO A 53 6.74 0.60 -25.14
N PHE A 54 5.95 0.67 -24.08
CA PHE A 54 4.77 -0.17 -23.88
C PHE A 54 3.59 0.50 -24.56
N GLU A 55 3.23 0.05 -25.74
CA GLU A 55 2.00 0.47 -26.39
C GLU A 55 0.81 -0.12 -25.63
N MET A 56 0.39 0.57 -24.57
CA MET A 56 -0.83 0.19 -23.86
C MET A 56 -2.04 0.37 -24.76
N THR A 57 -2.73 -0.73 -25.01
CA THR A 57 -4.01 -0.71 -25.72
C THR A 57 -5.08 0.02 -24.88
N TRP A 58 -6.11 0.50 -25.54
CA TRP A 58 -7.21 1.16 -24.86
C TRP A 58 -7.92 0.24 -23.83
N MET A 59 -7.92 -1.08 -24.06
CA MET A 59 -8.46 -2.08 -23.14
C MET A 59 -7.62 -2.22 -21.88
N GLU A 60 -6.30 -2.11 -21.99
CA GLU A 60 -5.40 -2.10 -20.83
C GLU A 60 -5.62 -0.84 -19.99
N TRP A 61 -5.75 0.34 -20.61
CA TRP A 61 -6.12 1.56 -19.89
C TRP A 61 -7.44 1.41 -19.13
N LEU A 62 -8.47 0.81 -19.76
CA LEU A 62 -9.74 0.53 -19.09
C LEU A 62 -9.58 -0.47 -17.93
N SER A 63 -8.71 -1.45 -18.06
CA SER A 63 -8.40 -2.40 -16.99
C SER A 63 -7.85 -1.68 -15.77
N HIS A 64 -6.88 -0.79 -15.94
CA HIS A 64 -6.28 -0.02 -14.85
C HIS A 64 -7.27 0.96 -14.20
N ILE A 65 -8.00 1.72 -15.00
CA ILE A 65 -9.03 2.66 -14.52
C ILE A 65 -10.16 1.90 -13.81
N GLY A 66 -10.63 0.80 -14.41
CA GLY A 66 -11.70 -0.02 -13.87
C GLY A 66 -11.33 -0.67 -12.52
N ALA A 67 -10.11 -1.20 -12.41
CA ALA A 67 -9.58 -1.75 -11.16
C ALA A 67 -9.53 -0.70 -10.06
N ALA A 68 -9.00 0.50 -10.37
CA ALA A 68 -8.99 1.61 -9.43
C ALA A 68 -10.41 2.05 -9.01
N ALA A 69 -11.32 2.16 -9.96
CA ALA A 69 -12.71 2.53 -9.69
C ALA A 69 -13.43 1.51 -8.81
N ALA A 70 -13.22 0.21 -9.06
CA ALA A 70 -13.79 -0.87 -8.26
C ALA A 70 -13.28 -0.83 -6.82
N VAL A 71 -11.96 -0.68 -6.64
CA VAL A 71 -11.34 -0.59 -5.31
C VAL A 71 -11.74 0.69 -4.59
N PHE A 72 -11.80 1.83 -5.29
CA PHE A 72 -12.27 3.08 -4.70
C PHE A 72 -13.71 2.96 -4.21
N THR A 73 -14.59 2.41 -5.03
CA THR A 73 -16.01 2.24 -4.68
C THR A 73 -16.17 1.31 -3.47
N GLY A 74 -15.55 0.13 -3.51
CA GLY A 74 -15.58 -0.81 -2.39
C GLY A 74 -14.96 -0.22 -1.11
N GLY A 75 -13.82 0.45 -1.25
CA GLY A 75 -13.12 1.11 -0.14
C GLY A 75 -13.94 2.29 0.43
N ALA A 76 -14.60 3.08 -0.42
CA ALA A 76 -15.49 4.17 0.02
C ALA A 76 -16.70 3.66 0.81
N VAL A 77 -17.27 2.52 0.42
CA VAL A 77 -18.32 1.84 1.19
C VAL A 77 -17.78 1.42 2.56
N LEU A 78 -16.60 0.78 2.62
CA LEU A 78 -15.99 0.40 3.90
C LEU A 78 -15.66 1.61 4.77
N TYR A 79 -15.22 2.70 4.17
CA TYR A 79 -14.98 3.98 4.85
C TYR A 79 -16.27 4.55 5.45
N ALA A 80 -17.38 4.55 4.68
CA ALA A 80 -18.66 5.03 5.15
C ALA A 80 -19.19 4.25 6.36
N PHE A 81 -18.86 2.95 6.45
CA PHE A 81 -19.15 2.11 7.62
C PHE A 81 -18.08 2.16 8.73
N ASN A 82 -17.12 3.08 8.66
CA ASN A 82 -15.99 3.19 9.60
C ASN A 82 -15.16 1.90 9.74
N LYS A 83 -15.05 1.11 8.68
CA LYS A 83 -14.28 -0.15 8.65
C LYS A 83 -12.89 0.02 8.05
N MET A 84 -12.64 1.12 7.34
CA MET A 84 -11.37 1.40 6.67
C MET A 84 -11.04 2.90 6.75
N GLY A 85 -9.76 3.22 6.90
CA GLY A 85 -9.28 4.61 6.89
C GLY A 85 -9.36 5.23 5.49
N GLY A 86 -9.73 6.51 5.38
CA GLY A 86 -9.78 7.19 4.09
C GLY A 86 -8.42 7.29 3.40
N GLY A 87 -7.32 7.27 4.17
CA GLY A 87 -5.96 7.19 3.64
C GLY A 87 -5.68 5.85 2.96
N ASP A 88 -6.09 4.75 3.62
CA ASP A 88 -5.92 3.39 3.12
C ASP A 88 -6.70 3.17 1.82
N VAL A 89 -7.94 3.69 1.74
CA VAL A 89 -8.75 3.64 0.52
C VAL A 89 -8.02 4.30 -0.64
N LYS A 90 -7.46 5.49 -0.44
CA LYS A 90 -6.74 6.23 -1.49
C LYS A 90 -5.46 5.52 -1.91
N LEU A 91 -4.68 5.01 -0.94
CA LEU A 91 -3.46 4.28 -1.22
C LEU A 91 -3.76 3.00 -2.00
N LEU A 92 -4.73 2.19 -1.51
CA LEU A 92 -5.10 0.95 -2.16
C LEU A 92 -5.68 1.19 -3.57
N THR A 93 -6.43 2.28 -3.77
CA THR A 93 -6.92 2.70 -5.10
C THR A 93 -5.77 3.03 -6.04
N ALA A 94 -4.76 3.78 -5.57
CA ALA A 94 -3.59 4.10 -6.39
C ALA A 94 -2.78 2.84 -6.75
N VAL A 95 -2.63 1.90 -5.81
CA VAL A 95 -1.97 0.61 -6.07
C VAL A 95 -2.79 -0.26 -7.01
N ALA A 96 -4.12 -0.28 -6.89
CA ALA A 96 -5.00 -1.01 -7.80
C ALA A 96 -4.94 -0.43 -9.23
N PHE A 97 -4.72 0.88 -9.36
CA PHE A 97 -4.47 1.50 -10.66
C PHE A 97 -3.20 0.95 -11.32
N TRP A 98 -2.14 0.65 -10.56
CA TRP A 98 -0.94 -0.03 -11.06
C TRP A 98 -1.21 -1.50 -11.40
N ALA A 99 -1.96 -2.21 -10.57
CA ALA A 99 -2.22 -3.63 -10.72
C ALA A 99 -3.12 -3.98 -11.92
N GLY A 100 -4.04 -3.08 -12.30
CA GLY A 100 -5.08 -3.40 -13.27
C GLY A 100 -5.95 -4.59 -12.81
N PHE A 101 -6.90 -5.02 -13.62
CA PHE A 101 -7.70 -6.20 -13.30
C PHE A 101 -6.89 -7.50 -13.28
N GLU A 102 -5.77 -7.55 -13.98
CA GLU A 102 -4.89 -8.73 -14.07
C GLU A 102 -4.37 -9.15 -12.68
N TYR A 103 -3.86 -8.19 -11.90
CA TYR A 103 -3.28 -8.45 -10.58
C TYR A 103 -4.19 -8.03 -9.42
N LEU A 104 -5.42 -7.56 -9.71
CA LEU A 104 -6.32 -7.04 -8.68
C LEU A 104 -6.68 -8.09 -7.62
N THR A 105 -6.99 -9.30 -8.04
CA THR A 105 -7.37 -10.40 -7.13
C THR A 105 -6.19 -10.77 -6.22
N GLU A 106 -4.99 -10.86 -6.78
CA GLU A 106 -3.77 -11.17 -6.04
C GLU A 106 -3.46 -10.05 -5.05
N LEU A 107 -3.58 -8.78 -5.46
CA LEU A 107 -3.42 -7.61 -4.60
C LEU A 107 -4.37 -7.66 -3.41
N LEU A 108 -5.67 -7.78 -3.66
CA LEU A 108 -6.68 -7.73 -2.60
C LEU A 108 -6.54 -8.91 -1.64
N LEU A 109 -6.27 -10.11 -2.14
CA LEU A 109 -6.06 -11.30 -1.33
C LEU A 109 -4.85 -11.12 -0.40
N TYR A 110 -3.71 -10.73 -0.94
CA TYR A 110 -2.49 -10.60 -0.15
C TYR A 110 -2.57 -9.45 0.85
N VAL A 111 -3.17 -8.31 0.46
CA VAL A 111 -3.41 -7.20 1.39
C VAL A 111 -4.37 -7.61 2.51
N ALA A 112 -5.42 -8.38 2.20
CA ALA A 112 -6.34 -8.87 3.22
C ALA A 112 -5.65 -9.83 4.21
N ILE A 113 -4.82 -10.76 3.72
CA ILE A 113 -4.05 -11.69 4.56
C ILE A 113 -3.04 -10.90 5.41
N ALA A 114 -2.24 -10.03 4.80
CA ALA A 114 -1.23 -9.24 5.50
C ALA A 114 -1.86 -8.31 6.55
N GLY A 115 -2.97 -7.65 6.20
CA GLY A 115 -3.74 -6.81 7.12
C GLY A 115 -4.33 -7.60 8.28
N GLY A 116 -4.85 -8.80 8.01
CA GLY A 116 -5.35 -9.71 9.03
C GLY A 116 -4.25 -10.17 10.02
N ILE A 117 -3.09 -10.56 9.49
CA ILE A 117 -1.91 -10.94 10.30
C ILE A 117 -1.44 -9.74 11.14
N LEU A 118 -1.34 -8.55 10.53
CA LEU A 118 -0.97 -7.32 11.23
C LEU A 118 -1.94 -7.00 12.36
N ALA A 119 -3.25 -7.06 12.09
CA ALA A 119 -4.28 -6.76 13.07
C ALA A 119 -4.23 -7.73 14.27
N ILE A 120 -4.14 -9.03 14.00
CA ILE A 120 -4.02 -10.06 15.06
C ILE A 120 -2.73 -9.84 15.83
N GLY A 121 -1.60 -9.62 15.16
CA GLY A 121 -0.31 -9.37 15.79
C GLY A 121 -0.35 -8.15 16.73
N LEU A 122 -0.96 -7.05 16.30
CA LEU A 122 -1.12 -5.85 17.13
C LEU A 122 -2.03 -6.10 18.33
N ILE A 123 -3.16 -6.80 18.14
CA ILE A 123 -4.07 -7.14 19.24
C ILE A 123 -3.36 -7.98 20.31
N VAL A 124 -2.62 -9.01 19.88
CA VAL A 124 -1.86 -9.87 20.80
C VAL A 124 -0.77 -9.06 21.51
N MET A 125 0.01 -8.27 20.77
CA MET A 125 1.08 -7.44 21.32
C MET A 125 0.56 -6.41 22.33
N ARG A 126 -0.56 -5.73 22.05
CA ARG A 126 -1.22 -4.79 22.96
C ARG A 126 -1.63 -5.48 24.26
N LYS A 127 -2.25 -6.67 24.19
CA LYS A 127 -2.62 -7.46 25.37
C LYS A 127 -1.41 -7.88 26.21
N ILE A 128 -0.32 -8.31 25.59
CA ILE A 128 0.93 -8.67 26.27
C ILE A 128 1.50 -7.45 27.01
N ILE A 129 1.60 -6.31 26.33
CA ILE A 129 2.14 -5.07 26.92
C ILE A 129 1.30 -4.64 28.12
N MET A 130 -0.03 -4.68 28.01
CA MET A 130 -0.92 -4.35 29.12
C MET A 130 -0.73 -5.29 30.32
N SER A 131 -0.64 -6.60 30.09
CA SER A 131 -0.42 -7.57 31.17
C SER A 131 0.92 -7.38 31.87
N LEU A 132 1.98 -7.07 31.12
CA LEU A 132 3.31 -6.79 31.66
C LEU A 132 3.34 -5.46 32.43
N GLY A 133 2.65 -4.42 31.93
CA GLY A 133 2.52 -3.13 32.62
C GLY A 133 1.75 -3.25 33.94
N ALA A 134 0.71 -4.09 33.97
CA ALA A 134 -0.02 -4.38 35.20
C ALA A 134 0.82 -5.14 36.26
N ALA A 135 1.77 -5.97 35.80
CA ALA A 135 2.66 -6.73 36.66
C ALA A 135 3.89 -5.93 37.14
N ASN A 136 4.25 -4.86 36.46
CA ASN A 136 5.48 -4.09 36.76
C ASN A 136 5.27 -2.58 36.54
N THR A 137 5.25 -1.83 37.63
CA THR A 137 5.05 -0.36 37.62
C THR A 137 6.06 0.41 36.79
N ARG A 138 7.32 -0.06 36.70
CA ARG A 138 8.35 0.58 35.85
C ARG A 138 8.03 0.46 34.35
N LEU A 139 7.40 -0.62 33.93
CA LEU A 139 6.96 -0.83 32.55
C LEU A 139 5.72 0.01 32.22
N ALA A 140 4.87 0.31 33.21
CA ALA A 140 3.69 1.14 33.04
C ALA A 140 4.03 2.61 32.73
N GLU A 141 5.23 3.09 33.11
CA GLU A 141 5.70 4.46 32.85
C GLU A 141 6.33 4.65 31.47
N VAL A 142 6.56 3.57 30.72
CA VAL A 142 7.19 3.64 29.39
C VAL A 142 6.20 4.27 28.39
N LYS A 143 6.60 5.37 27.75
CA LYS A 143 5.85 5.97 26.64
C LYS A 143 5.85 5.06 25.42
N LEU A 144 4.74 4.37 25.20
CA LEU A 144 4.56 3.49 24.06
C LEU A 144 4.21 4.31 22.78
N PRO A 145 4.67 3.86 21.60
CA PRO A 145 4.17 4.35 20.32
C PRO A 145 2.64 4.19 20.23
N ARG A 146 1.96 5.14 19.59
CA ARG A 146 0.49 5.13 19.47
C ARG A 146 -0.05 3.83 18.89
N VAL A 147 0.65 3.23 17.93
CA VAL A 147 0.28 1.95 17.31
C VAL A 147 0.13 0.80 18.32
N LEU A 148 0.80 0.88 19.47
CA LEU A 148 0.75 -0.12 20.53
C LEU A 148 -0.28 0.20 21.63
N LEU A 149 -0.95 1.35 21.54
CA LEU A 149 -1.99 1.72 22.51
C LEU A 149 -3.29 0.97 22.20
N GLU A 150 -4.02 0.58 23.24
CA GLU A 150 -5.31 -0.07 23.09
C GLU A 150 -6.35 0.90 22.52
N GLY A 151 -7.22 0.39 21.63
CA GLY A 151 -8.24 1.20 20.96
C GLY A 151 -7.77 2.02 19.75
N GLU A 152 -6.46 2.12 19.51
CA GLU A 152 -5.95 2.78 18.31
C GLU A 152 -6.18 1.94 17.05
N ALA A 153 -6.32 2.61 15.91
CA ALA A 153 -6.52 1.97 14.61
C ALA A 153 -5.34 1.04 14.24
N VAL A 154 -5.57 0.16 13.27
CA VAL A 154 -4.51 -0.65 12.65
C VAL A 154 -3.99 0.11 11.44
N PRO A 155 -2.68 0.37 11.33
CA PRO A 155 -2.10 1.09 10.19
C PRO A 155 -2.06 0.16 8.96
N TYR A 156 -3.13 0.15 8.15
CA TYR A 156 -3.23 -0.71 6.96
C TYR A 156 -2.22 -0.36 5.86
N GLY A 157 -1.71 0.87 5.82
CA GLY A 157 -0.62 1.25 4.93
C GLY A 157 0.63 0.38 5.12
N LEU A 158 0.87 -0.11 6.35
CA LEU A 158 1.96 -1.05 6.64
C LEU A 158 1.73 -2.45 6.03
N ALA A 159 0.49 -2.84 5.79
CA ALA A 159 0.15 -4.08 5.09
C ALA A 159 0.14 -3.89 3.56
N ILE A 160 -0.39 -2.75 3.08
CA ILE A 160 -0.52 -2.45 1.65
C ILE A 160 0.87 -2.28 1.00
N ALA A 161 1.78 -1.52 1.63
CA ALA A 161 3.05 -1.15 1.01
C ALA A 161 3.93 -2.35 0.62
N PRO A 162 4.24 -3.32 1.50
CA PRO A 162 5.11 -4.45 1.13
C PRO A 162 4.47 -5.35 0.05
N ILE A 163 3.15 -5.53 0.08
CA ILE A 163 2.44 -6.31 -0.95
C ILE A 163 2.48 -5.58 -2.29
N ALA A 164 2.26 -4.26 -2.29
CA ALA A 164 2.35 -3.45 -3.50
C ALA A 164 3.76 -3.47 -4.10
N ILE A 165 4.81 -3.39 -3.28
CA ILE A 165 6.20 -3.49 -3.73
C ILE A 165 6.47 -4.87 -4.33
N TYR A 166 6.03 -5.95 -3.67
CA TYR A 166 6.14 -7.31 -4.19
C TYR A 166 5.44 -7.46 -5.55
N LEU A 167 4.19 -7.00 -5.67
CA LEU A 167 3.49 -7.02 -6.95
C LEU A 167 4.17 -6.15 -8.01
N GLY A 168 4.76 -5.02 -7.59
CA GLY A 168 5.54 -4.15 -8.47
C GLY A 168 6.63 -4.87 -9.25
N THR A 169 7.23 -5.92 -8.68
CA THR A 169 8.24 -6.75 -9.37
C THR A 169 7.66 -7.59 -10.51
N LYS A 170 6.34 -7.78 -10.54
CA LYS A 170 5.63 -8.55 -11.56
C LYS A 170 5.01 -7.65 -12.64
N LEU A 171 4.88 -6.35 -12.36
CA LEU A 171 4.24 -5.42 -13.28
C LEU A 171 5.16 -5.05 -14.44
N PRO A 172 4.71 -5.15 -15.70
CA PRO A 172 5.50 -4.77 -16.87
C PRO A 172 6.02 -3.33 -16.78
N GLN A 173 5.21 -2.41 -16.24
CA GLN A 173 5.51 -0.99 -16.10
C GLN A 173 6.58 -0.69 -15.04
N LEU A 174 6.96 -1.66 -14.20
CA LEU A 174 7.91 -1.47 -13.08
C LEU A 174 9.07 -2.44 -13.09
N GLY A 175 9.00 -3.55 -13.82
CA GLY A 175 10.14 -4.40 -13.77
C GLY A 175 9.94 -5.90 -13.90
N ALA A 176 8.83 -6.38 -14.46
CA ALA A 176 8.73 -7.81 -14.80
C ALA A 176 9.93 -8.30 -15.65
N TYR A 177 10.59 -7.37 -16.35
CA TYR A 177 11.76 -7.63 -17.19
C TYR A 177 13.11 -7.40 -16.49
N ILE A 178 13.12 -6.91 -15.25
CA ILE A 178 14.35 -6.65 -14.49
C ILE A 178 14.88 -7.95 -13.84
N TRP A 179 13.99 -8.91 -13.62
CA TRP A 179 14.29 -10.13 -12.86
C TRP A 179 14.36 -11.39 -13.73
N ILE A 180 14.29 -11.27 -15.06
CA ILE A 180 14.51 -12.32 -16.06
C ILE A 180 15.91 -12.17 -16.66
#